data_b6ad56efe07f15cabee34f9ad702c2bb
#
_entry.id   b6ad56efe07f15cabee34f9ad702c2bb
#
_cell.length_a   1.000
_cell.length_b   1.000
_cell.length_c   1.000
_cell.angle_alpha   90.00
_cell.angle_beta   90.00
_cell.angle_gamma   90.00
#
_symmetry.space_group_name_H-M   'P 1'
#
loop_
_entity.id
_entity.type
_entity.pdbx_description
1 polymer ?
#
loop_
_entity_poly.entity_id
_entity_poly.type
_entity_poly.pdbx_seq_one_letter_code
_entity_poly.pdbx_strand_id
1 'polypeptide(L)'
;MRPGMMLAVAAALAVAASPVLAEPRWLACKFTDQGGAVRTFDMVFDDLRGTASVLTAGTLTEGIGTSINFQSIRTRFPTFALTYNRNNGDLAVSPLETSYGGILRGECRRSPPPAGAPRS
;
A
#
# COMPACT_ATOMS: atom_id res chain seq x y z
N MET A 1 -12.82 -50.15 3.76
CA MET A 1 -11.78 -49.90 3.05
C MET A 1 -11.76 -48.64 2.39
N ARG A 2 -12.43 -48.33 1.54
CA ARG A 2 -12.39 -47.12 0.84
C ARG A 2 -12.75 -45.95 1.62
N PRO A 3 -13.52 -45.97 2.67
CA PRO A 3 -13.93 -44.76 3.41
C PRO A 3 -12.76 -43.94 3.94
N GLY A 4 -11.68 -44.56 4.32
CA GLY A 4 -10.57 -43.80 4.87
C GLY A 4 -9.90 -42.90 3.87
N MET A 5 -9.88 -43.30 2.63
CA MET A 5 -9.24 -42.50 1.62
C MET A 5 -10.02 -41.26 1.30
N MET A 6 -11.32 -41.36 1.34
CA MET A 6 -12.15 -40.20 1.09
C MET A 6 -11.99 -39.16 2.13
N LEU A 7 -11.85 -39.54 3.39
CA LEU A 7 -11.67 -38.59 4.45
C LEU A 7 -10.37 -37.80 4.30
N ALA A 8 -9.34 -38.44 3.82
CA ALA A 8 -8.08 -37.77 3.61
C ALA A 8 -8.21 -36.68 2.56
N VAL A 9 -8.94 -36.96 1.51
CA VAL A 9 -9.15 -35.98 0.47
C VAL A 9 -9.92 -34.76 0.99
N ALA A 10 -10.91 -35.00 1.81
CA ALA A 10 -11.70 -33.91 2.36
C ALA A 10 -10.83 -33.00 3.24
N ALA A 11 -9.95 -33.58 4.01
CA ALA A 11 -9.07 -32.80 4.86
C ALA A 11 -8.15 -31.91 4.04
N ALA A 12 -7.63 -32.44 2.94
CA ALA A 12 -6.77 -31.66 2.09
C ALA A 12 -7.49 -30.47 1.49
N LEU A 13 -8.74 -30.64 1.12
CA LEU A 13 -9.52 -29.54 0.59
C LEU A 13 -9.76 -28.46 1.62
N ALA A 14 -9.98 -28.84 2.86
CA ALA A 14 -10.18 -27.86 3.90
C ALA A 14 -8.93 -27.00 4.10
N VAL A 15 -7.77 -27.59 4.03
CA VAL A 15 -6.54 -26.84 4.15
C VAL A 15 -6.35 -25.92 2.94
N ALA A 16 -6.66 -26.40 1.77
CA ALA A 16 -6.53 -25.58 0.57
C ALA A 16 -7.48 -24.39 0.59
N ALA A 17 -8.59 -24.51 1.27
CA ALA A 17 -9.54 -23.43 1.40
C ALA A 17 -9.19 -22.48 2.54
N SER A 18 -8.09 -22.70 3.22
CA SER A 18 -7.64 -21.77 4.24
C SER A 18 -7.55 -20.38 3.67
N PRO A 19 -8.00 -19.40 4.41
CA PRO A 19 -8.18 -18.08 3.88
C PRO A 19 -6.91 -17.53 3.32
N VAL A 20 -7.07 -17.06 2.14
CA VAL A 20 -6.07 -16.21 1.56
C VAL A 20 -6.30 -14.86 2.21
N LEU A 21 -5.60 -14.62 3.27
CA LEU A 21 -5.64 -13.32 3.88
C LEU A 21 -4.94 -12.36 2.95
N ALA A 22 -5.57 -11.26 2.67
CA ALA A 22 -4.91 -10.22 1.91
C ALA A 22 -3.79 -9.71 2.77
N GLU A 23 -2.59 -9.88 2.31
CA GLU A 23 -1.43 -9.35 2.99
C GLU A 23 -1.26 -7.90 2.60
N PRO A 24 -0.80 -7.07 3.53
CA PRO A 24 -0.42 -5.71 3.17
C PRO A 24 0.62 -5.73 2.07
N ARG A 25 0.47 -4.82 1.14
CA ARG A 25 1.38 -4.70 0.01
C ARG A 25 2.23 -3.46 0.16
N TRP A 26 3.51 -3.62 -0.11
CA TRP A 26 4.46 -2.53 0.02
C TRP A 26 4.83 -1.96 -1.34
N LEU A 27 5.00 -0.65 -1.36
CA LEU A 27 5.45 0.09 -2.53
C LEU A 27 6.63 0.97 -2.14
N ALA A 28 7.62 1.02 -3.00
CA ALA A 28 8.72 1.97 -2.86
C ALA A 28 8.39 3.16 -3.75
N CYS A 29 8.25 4.32 -3.15
CA CYS A 29 7.80 5.53 -3.82
C CYS A 29 8.86 6.60 -3.82
N LYS A 30 8.86 7.41 -4.88
CA LYS A 30 9.72 8.59 -4.96
C LYS A 30 8.99 9.69 -5.70
N PHE A 31 9.30 10.91 -5.35
CA PHE A 31 8.80 12.08 -6.05
C PHE A 31 9.84 13.19 -6.00
N THR A 32 9.71 14.17 -6.88
CA THR A 32 10.60 15.32 -6.89
C THR A 32 9.89 16.47 -6.19
N ASP A 33 10.52 17.02 -5.17
CA ASP A 33 9.93 18.15 -4.45
C ASP A 33 10.11 19.45 -5.24
N GLN A 34 9.62 20.55 -4.67
CA GLN A 34 9.67 21.83 -5.36
C GLN A 34 11.07 22.37 -5.58
N GLY A 35 11.99 21.97 -4.73
CA GLY A 35 13.39 22.38 -4.88
C GLY A 35 14.16 21.51 -5.85
N GLY A 36 13.53 20.52 -6.47
CA GLY A 36 14.21 19.60 -7.38
C GLY A 36 14.85 18.41 -6.71
N ALA A 37 14.71 18.27 -5.39
CA ALA A 37 15.29 17.14 -4.68
C ALA A 37 14.37 15.93 -4.78
N VAL A 38 14.97 14.75 -4.94
CA VAL A 38 14.21 13.51 -4.96
C VAL A 38 13.94 13.07 -3.53
N ARG A 39 12.66 12.84 -3.21
CA ARG A 39 12.24 12.35 -1.91
C ARG A 39 11.71 10.94 -2.06
N THR A 40 12.03 10.08 -1.10
CA THR A 40 11.60 8.69 -1.12
C THR A 40 10.84 8.35 0.14
N PHE A 41 9.92 7.43 0.00
CA PHE A 41 9.19 6.88 1.15
C PHE A 41 8.63 5.52 0.75
N ASP A 42 8.20 4.76 1.73
CA ASP A 42 7.51 3.50 1.47
C ASP A 42 6.05 3.65 1.82
N MET A 43 5.20 3.01 1.04
CA MET A 43 3.78 2.99 1.29
C MET A 43 3.33 1.55 1.46
N VAL A 44 2.48 1.30 2.42
CA VAL A 44 1.84 0.00 2.60
C VAL A 44 0.35 0.19 2.52
N PHE A 45 -0.33 -0.69 1.82
CA PHE A 45 -1.78 -0.64 1.72
C PHE A 45 -2.38 -2.03 1.87
N ASP A 46 -3.62 -2.05 2.33
CA ASP A 46 -4.36 -3.28 2.57
C ASP A 46 -5.71 -3.15 1.87
N ASP A 47 -5.91 -3.94 0.81
CA ASP A 47 -7.14 -3.89 0.02
C ASP A 47 -8.36 -4.31 0.82
N LEU A 48 -8.21 -5.25 1.74
CA LEU A 48 -9.34 -5.72 2.53
C LEU A 48 -9.78 -4.71 3.57
N ARG A 49 -8.80 -4.10 4.24
CA ARG A 49 -9.11 -3.12 5.28
C ARG A 49 -9.41 -1.75 4.72
N GLY A 50 -8.99 -1.50 3.49
CA GLY A 50 -9.13 -0.18 2.90
C GLY A 50 -8.23 0.85 3.54
N THR A 51 -7.05 0.44 3.99
CA THR A 51 -6.11 1.32 4.68
C THR A 51 -4.85 1.50 3.85
N ALA A 52 -4.24 2.66 4.01
CA ALA A 52 -2.94 2.96 3.41
C ALA A 52 -2.14 3.79 4.39
N SER A 53 -0.86 3.50 4.48
CA SER A 53 0.04 4.18 5.42
C SER A 53 1.35 4.48 4.72
N VAL A 54 2.05 5.51 5.18
CA VAL A 54 3.39 5.81 4.69
C VAL A 54 4.39 5.60 5.81
N LEU A 55 5.55 5.09 5.43
CA LEU A 55 6.67 4.90 6.32
C LEU A 55 7.76 5.89 5.95
N THR A 56 8.06 6.79 6.86
CA THR A 56 9.13 7.77 6.68
C THR A 56 9.97 7.81 7.94
N ALA A 57 11.28 7.70 7.78
CA ALA A 57 12.22 7.77 8.89
C ALA A 57 11.83 6.84 10.05
N GLY A 58 11.37 5.65 9.73
CA GLY A 58 11.00 4.66 10.73
C GLY A 58 9.63 4.84 11.35
N THR A 59 8.89 5.86 10.96
CA THR A 59 7.55 6.14 11.50
C THR A 59 6.48 5.81 10.47
N LEU A 60 5.55 4.96 10.88
CA LEU A 60 4.41 4.59 10.04
C LEU A 60 3.22 5.46 10.39
N THR A 61 2.68 6.16 9.41
CA THR A 61 1.52 7.03 9.58
C THR A 61 0.39 6.56 8.71
N GLU A 62 -0.75 6.28 9.31
CA GLU A 62 -1.93 5.86 8.55
C GLU A 62 -2.64 7.06 7.96
N GLY A 63 -3.08 6.92 6.70
CA GLY A 63 -3.83 7.96 6.02
C GLY A 63 -5.27 8.04 6.48
N ILE A 64 -5.87 9.18 6.24
CA ILE A 64 -7.26 9.49 6.59
C ILE A 64 -8.08 9.59 5.31
N GLY A 65 -9.30 9.10 5.36
CA GLY A 65 -10.19 9.17 4.21
C GLY A 65 -9.69 8.34 3.04
N THR A 66 -9.12 7.19 3.34
CA THR A 66 -8.50 6.34 2.33
C THR A 66 -9.56 5.69 1.44
N SER A 67 -9.33 5.76 0.14
CA SER A 67 -10.16 5.10 -0.86
C SER A 67 -9.26 4.23 -1.74
N ILE A 68 -9.54 2.95 -1.78
CA ILE A 68 -8.77 2.01 -2.57
C ILE A 68 -9.70 1.30 -3.53
N ASN A 69 -9.36 1.35 -4.81
CA ASN A 69 -10.02 0.52 -5.81
C ASN A 69 -8.95 -0.07 -6.73
N PHE A 70 -9.36 -0.82 -7.75
CA PHE A 70 -8.37 -1.49 -8.59
C PHE A 70 -7.61 -0.53 -9.50
N GLN A 71 -8.02 0.71 -9.59
CA GLN A 71 -7.35 1.72 -10.42
C GLN A 71 -6.44 2.64 -9.62
N SER A 72 -6.82 2.98 -8.38
CA SER A 72 -6.09 3.98 -7.64
C SER A 72 -6.21 3.80 -6.14
N ILE A 73 -5.26 4.39 -5.45
CA ILE A 73 -5.27 4.54 -4.00
C ILE A 73 -5.21 6.03 -3.72
N ARG A 74 -6.17 6.54 -2.97
CA ARG A 74 -6.22 7.93 -2.56
C ARG A 74 -6.30 8.00 -1.06
N THR A 75 -5.44 8.81 -0.48
CA THR A 75 -5.39 8.94 0.97
C THR A 75 -4.84 10.31 1.34
N ARG A 76 -5.09 10.74 2.55
CA ARG A 76 -4.69 12.06 3.01
C ARG A 76 -3.94 11.96 4.33
N PHE A 77 -2.93 12.78 4.46
CA PHE A 77 -2.12 12.91 5.66
C PHE A 77 -2.20 14.34 6.16
N PRO A 78 -1.70 14.65 7.35
CA PRO A 78 -1.86 16.00 7.89
C PRO A 78 -1.33 17.13 7.00
N THR A 79 -0.25 16.87 6.26
CA THR A 79 0.38 17.93 5.46
C THR A 79 0.28 17.74 3.97
N PHE A 80 -0.25 16.61 3.51
CA PHE A 80 -0.35 16.34 2.08
C PHE A 80 -1.41 15.30 1.79
N ALA A 81 -1.86 15.27 0.54
CA ALA A 81 -2.72 14.21 0.01
C ALA A 81 -1.95 13.45 -1.06
N LEU A 82 -2.30 12.21 -1.25
CA LEU A 82 -1.57 11.32 -2.11
C LEU A 82 -2.53 10.53 -3.00
N THR A 83 -2.19 10.42 -4.27
CA THR A 83 -2.92 9.58 -5.21
C THR A 83 -1.94 8.72 -5.98
N TYR A 84 -2.16 7.43 -5.93
CA TYR A 84 -1.32 6.46 -6.63
C TYR A 84 -2.14 5.76 -7.68
N ASN A 85 -1.64 5.75 -8.91
CA ASN A 85 -2.29 5.06 -10.02
C ASN A 85 -1.75 3.63 -10.09
N ARG A 86 -2.60 2.66 -9.81
CA ARG A 86 -2.21 1.25 -9.75
C ARG A 86 -1.93 0.65 -11.12
N ASN A 87 -2.40 1.29 -12.18
CA ASN A 87 -2.22 0.75 -13.53
C ASN A 87 -0.86 1.07 -14.12
N ASN A 88 -0.32 2.24 -13.80
CA ASN A 88 0.96 2.66 -14.39
C ASN A 88 2.04 3.04 -13.38
N GLY A 89 1.71 3.05 -12.09
CA GLY A 89 2.68 3.39 -11.05
C GLY A 89 2.86 4.87 -10.79
N ASP A 90 2.10 5.73 -11.43
CA ASP A 90 2.22 7.18 -11.23
C ASP A 90 1.77 7.60 -9.84
N LEU A 91 2.51 8.52 -9.27
CA LEU A 91 2.23 9.08 -7.95
C LEU A 91 2.01 10.57 -8.08
N ALA A 92 1.01 11.07 -7.40
CA ALA A 92 0.76 12.51 -7.26
C ALA A 92 0.70 12.85 -5.78
N VAL A 93 1.51 13.81 -5.38
CA VAL A 93 1.55 14.31 -4.01
C VAL A 93 1.09 15.75 -4.03
N SER A 94 0.01 16.02 -3.30
CA SER A 94 -0.58 17.37 -3.25
C SER A 94 -0.35 17.95 -1.87
N PRO A 95 0.58 18.90 -1.72
CA PRO A 95 0.74 19.57 -0.44
C PRO A 95 -0.54 20.31 -0.07
N LEU A 96 -0.90 20.24 1.20
CA LEU A 96 -2.12 20.87 1.69
C LEU A 96 -1.89 22.32 2.07
N GLU A 97 -0.64 22.75 2.16
CA GLU A 97 -0.35 24.15 2.44
C GLU A 97 -0.46 24.98 1.18
N THR A 98 -1.12 26.12 1.31
CA THR A 98 -1.41 26.96 0.16
C THR A 98 -0.19 27.66 -0.43
N SER A 99 0.90 27.73 0.33
CA SER A 99 2.13 28.33 -0.15
C SER A 99 2.83 27.48 -1.20
N TYR A 100 2.49 26.21 -1.29
CA TYR A 100 3.04 25.34 -2.31
C TYR A 100 2.01 25.12 -3.38
N GLY A 101 2.17 25.76 -4.49
CA GLY A 101 1.23 25.59 -5.57
C GLY A 101 1.58 24.36 -6.39
N GLY A 102 0.62 23.50 -6.65
CA GLY A 102 0.78 22.46 -7.62
C GLY A 102 1.07 21.08 -7.05
N ILE A 103 0.89 20.11 -7.91
CA ILE A 103 1.02 18.70 -7.59
C ILE A 103 2.44 18.25 -7.90
N LEU A 104 3.04 17.57 -6.94
CA LEU A 104 4.36 16.98 -7.12
C LEU A 104 4.19 15.60 -7.75
N ARG A 105 4.99 15.31 -8.74
CA ARG A 105 4.86 14.06 -9.49
C ARG A 105 5.96 13.09 -9.12
N GLY A 106 5.60 11.82 -9.09
CA GLY A 106 6.54 10.77 -8.82
C GLY A 106 6.03 9.44 -9.31
N GLU A 107 6.58 8.40 -8.74
CA GLU A 107 6.22 7.05 -9.09
C GLU A 107 6.41 6.12 -7.90
N CYS A 108 5.67 5.02 -7.91
CA CYS A 108 5.84 3.94 -6.95
C CYS A 108 5.97 2.63 -7.71
N ARG A 109 6.65 1.68 -7.11
CA ARG A 109 6.72 0.34 -7.64
C ARG A 109 6.64 -0.66 -6.50
N ARG A 110 6.23 -1.86 -6.83
CA ARG A 110 6.14 -2.92 -5.84
C ARG A 110 7.50 -3.20 -5.24
N SER A 111 7.49 -3.46 -3.95
CA SER A 111 8.69 -3.70 -3.20
C SER A 111 8.39 -4.67 -2.07
N PRO A 112 9.37 -5.45 -1.61
CA PRO A 112 9.20 -6.22 -0.39
C PRO A 112 9.12 -5.25 0.80
N PRO A 113 8.62 -5.71 1.95
CA PRO A 113 8.64 -4.88 3.14
C PRO A 113 10.06 -4.42 3.43
N PRO A 114 10.26 -3.13 3.75
CA PRO A 114 11.59 -2.66 4.09
C PRO A 114 12.08 -3.32 5.38
N ALA A 115 13.39 -3.38 5.54
CA ALA A 115 13.99 -3.95 6.74
C ALA A 115 13.53 -3.15 7.95
N GLY A 116 13.11 -3.85 8.99
CA GLY A 116 12.61 -3.20 10.19
C GLY A 116 11.20 -2.65 10.07
N ALA A 117 10.49 -2.96 9.00
CA ALA A 117 9.10 -2.52 8.87
C ALA A 117 8.23 -3.12 9.96
N PRO A 118 7.30 -2.33 10.52
CA PRO A 118 6.39 -2.87 11.52
C PRO A 118 5.50 -3.93 10.89
N ARG A 119 5.19 -4.94 11.67
CA ARG A 119 4.21 -5.94 11.26
C ARG A 119 2.88 -5.60 11.88
N SER A 120 1.88 -5.63 11.08
CA SER A 120 0.51 -5.41 11.57
C SER A 120 -0.10 -6.70 12.11
#